data_22e7367292405bce70471a79aca90570
#
_entry.id   22e7367292405bce70471a79aca90570
#
_cell.length_a   1.000
_cell.length_b   1.000
_cell.length_c   1.000
_cell.angle_alpha   90.00
_cell.angle_beta   90.00
_cell.angle_gamma   90.00
#
_symmetry.space_group_name_H-M   'P 1'
#
loop_
_entity.id
_entity.type
_entity.pdbx_description
1 polymer ?
#
loop_
_entity_poly.entity_id
_entity_poly.type
_entity_poly.pdbx_seq_one_letter_code
_entity_poly.pdbx_strand_id
1 'polypeptide(L)'
;MQVYGSIVPGAAAIARLLPQQANEAKSGRPRPLSKEARERYRKIRWYEEHGRRVRLTCRHFGISSSTFYKWLRRYQRLGPAGLAERSRRPQRVRQPSWGHEFVRAVQRLRERHPRWGKDKLAPMLRAAGWECSTSKVGRIIAALKKQGTLVEAPLGDPWRVSRPHKRPHAVRKPRDYIVSAPGDLVQVDTADIRPFPGVIRKHFTARDVFSRWDVLDVYFQATARTAAEFLEVLIARAPFTTRAIQIDGGSEFKADFELLCQQRDIRLFVLPPRSPKLNGSVERAQRTHKEEFYNVIDWPDSITTLRRLLRRQELVYNTVRPHQSLGYLTPLAFLQRHYKQKTDRDPVATARLPFYTQHLSTERRPV
;
A
#
# COMPACT_ATOMS: atom_id res chain seq x y z
N MET A 1 22.19 -46.16 20.50
CA MET A 1 22.93 -44.91 20.33
C MET A 1 23.04 -44.65 18.82
N GLN A 2 22.06 -44.00 18.22
CA GLN A 2 22.07 -43.66 16.79
C GLN A 2 22.09 -42.15 16.67
N VAL A 3 23.11 -41.64 15.99
CA VAL A 3 23.33 -40.22 15.75
C VAL A 3 22.61 -39.86 14.47
N TYR A 4 21.58 -39.00 14.57
CA TYR A 4 20.91 -38.42 13.41
C TYR A 4 21.69 -37.20 12.93
N GLY A 5 22.34 -37.36 11.76
CA GLY A 5 22.95 -36.26 11.05
C GLY A 5 21.88 -35.39 10.39
N SER A 6 21.82 -34.11 10.76
CA SER A 6 20.99 -33.11 10.12
C SER A 6 21.54 -32.72 8.76
N ILE A 7 20.82 -33.08 7.69
CA ILE A 7 21.12 -32.63 6.34
C ILE A 7 20.57 -31.19 6.20
N VAL A 8 21.47 -30.25 6.01
CA VAL A 8 21.13 -28.86 5.70
C VAL A 8 20.84 -28.75 4.20
N PRO A 9 19.63 -28.45 3.73
CA PRO A 9 19.34 -28.25 2.30
C PRO A 9 19.64 -26.79 1.92
N GLY A 10 20.88 -26.48 1.64
CA GLY A 10 21.25 -25.08 1.33
C GLY A 10 22.13 -24.88 0.08
N ALA A 11 22.79 -25.91 -0.42
CA ALA A 11 23.76 -25.73 -1.49
C ALA A 11 23.22 -25.90 -2.92
N ALA A 12 22.12 -26.60 -3.11
CA ALA A 12 21.57 -26.88 -4.45
C ALA A 12 20.70 -25.76 -5.03
N ALA A 13 20.26 -24.81 -4.22
CA ALA A 13 19.39 -23.70 -4.68
C ALA A 13 20.19 -22.53 -5.29
N ILE A 14 21.48 -22.43 -5.08
CA ILE A 14 22.31 -21.29 -5.53
C ILE A 14 22.79 -21.47 -6.98
N ALA A 15 22.87 -22.69 -7.49
CA ALA A 15 23.31 -22.97 -8.86
C ALA A 15 22.27 -22.61 -9.95
N ARG A 16 21.04 -22.25 -9.59
CA ARG A 16 19.97 -21.91 -10.55
C ARG A 16 19.81 -20.40 -10.80
N LEU A 17 20.70 -19.56 -10.36
CA LEU A 17 20.66 -18.11 -10.54
C LEU A 17 21.41 -17.59 -11.76
N LEU A 18 21.98 -18.47 -12.58
CA LEU A 18 22.45 -18.06 -13.89
C LEU A 18 21.25 -18.02 -14.84
N PRO A 19 21.06 -16.96 -15.62
CA PRO A 19 20.05 -16.96 -16.65
C PRO A 19 20.39 -18.09 -17.60
N GLN A 20 19.59 -19.14 -17.62
CA GLN A 20 19.59 -20.09 -18.70
C GLN A 20 19.32 -19.28 -19.97
N GLN A 21 20.36 -18.98 -20.72
CA GLN A 21 20.22 -18.69 -22.13
C GLN A 21 19.45 -19.88 -22.70
N ALA A 22 18.21 -19.63 -23.02
CA ALA A 22 17.36 -20.63 -23.63
C ALA A 22 18.03 -21.09 -24.92
N ASN A 23 18.67 -22.24 -24.87
CA ASN A 23 18.99 -23.07 -26.01
C ASN A 23 17.65 -23.61 -26.58
N GLU A 24 16.86 -22.72 -27.17
CA GLU A 24 15.66 -23.06 -27.95
C GLU A 24 16.04 -23.33 -29.42
N ALA A 25 17.00 -24.18 -29.63
CA ALA A 25 17.33 -24.69 -30.95
C ALA A 25 17.23 -26.21 -31.00
N LYS A 26 16.08 -26.80 -30.67
CA LYS A 26 15.81 -28.23 -30.93
C LYS A 26 14.31 -28.51 -30.89
N SER A 27 13.53 -27.97 -31.85
CA SER A 27 12.35 -28.62 -32.37
C SER A 27 12.19 -28.20 -33.81
N GLY A 28 12.45 -29.13 -34.75
CA GLY A 28 12.49 -28.92 -36.18
C GLY A 28 11.13 -28.63 -36.86
N ARG A 29 10.19 -28.02 -36.18
CA ARG A 29 8.98 -27.48 -36.79
C ARG A 29 9.09 -25.97 -36.94
N PRO A 30 9.01 -25.42 -38.17
CA PRO A 30 9.05 -23.96 -38.37
C PRO A 30 7.89 -23.36 -37.61
N ARG A 31 8.20 -22.37 -36.74
CA ARG A 31 7.17 -21.62 -36.02
C ARG A 31 6.20 -20.96 -37.02
N PRO A 32 4.90 -21.06 -36.84
CA PRO A 32 3.93 -20.41 -37.73
C PRO A 32 4.22 -18.89 -37.78
N LEU A 33 4.22 -18.34 -38.99
CA LEU A 33 4.43 -16.92 -39.21
C LEU A 33 3.37 -16.09 -38.50
N SER A 34 3.76 -14.97 -37.88
CA SER A 34 2.80 -14.01 -37.32
C SER A 34 1.89 -13.43 -38.41
N LYS A 35 0.75 -12.85 -38.03
CA LYS A 35 -0.20 -12.25 -38.98
C LYS A 35 0.50 -11.23 -39.90
N GLU A 36 1.33 -10.38 -39.31
CA GLU A 36 2.07 -9.35 -40.02
C GLU A 36 3.13 -9.94 -40.96
N ALA A 37 3.81 -11.00 -40.54
CA ALA A 37 4.79 -11.69 -41.36
C ALA A 37 4.12 -12.42 -42.56
N ARG A 38 2.92 -12.97 -42.39
CA ARG A 38 2.11 -13.57 -43.47
C ARG A 38 1.66 -12.51 -44.47
N GLU A 39 1.26 -11.32 -44.02
CA GLU A 39 0.89 -10.21 -44.92
C GLU A 39 2.09 -9.71 -45.73
N ARG A 40 3.27 -9.62 -45.11
CA ARG A 40 4.52 -9.25 -45.79
C ARG A 40 4.90 -10.31 -46.83
N TYR A 41 4.75 -11.58 -46.50
CA TYR A 41 4.98 -12.68 -47.41
C TYR A 41 4.03 -12.66 -48.60
N ARG A 42 2.74 -12.39 -48.38
CA ARG A 42 1.74 -12.25 -49.45
C ARG A 42 2.13 -11.13 -50.44
N LYS A 43 2.65 -9.99 -49.93
CA LYS A 43 3.10 -8.90 -50.79
C LYS A 43 4.31 -9.26 -51.65
N ILE A 44 5.22 -10.06 -51.10
CA ILE A 44 6.41 -10.53 -51.83
C ILE A 44 6.01 -11.58 -52.87
N ARG A 45 5.15 -12.54 -52.54
CA ARG A 45 4.63 -13.49 -53.54
C ARG A 45 3.92 -12.81 -54.69
N TRP A 46 3.04 -11.85 -54.41
CA TRP A 46 2.37 -11.08 -55.43
C TRP A 46 3.37 -10.36 -56.34
N TYR A 47 4.43 -9.79 -55.79
CA TYR A 47 5.53 -9.17 -56.58
C TYR A 47 6.21 -10.20 -57.48
N GLU A 48 6.49 -11.38 -57.00
CA GLU A 48 7.11 -12.47 -57.82
C GLU A 48 6.19 -12.94 -58.94
N GLU A 49 4.91 -13.07 -58.67
CA GLU A 49 3.88 -13.53 -59.61
C GLU A 49 3.54 -12.46 -60.68
N HIS A 50 3.77 -11.17 -60.41
CA HIS A 50 3.42 -10.07 -61.33
C HIS A 50 4.66 -9.38 -61.97
N GLY A 51 5.61 -10.19 -62.34
CA GLY A 51 6.76 -9.71 -63.16
C GLY A 51 7.77 -8.84 -62.41
N ARG A 52 7.84 -8.96 -61.08
CA ARG A 52 8.83 -8.30 -60.21
C ARG A 52 8.83 -6.77 -60.32
N ARG A 53 7.68 -6.15 -60.56
CA ARG A 53 7.52 -4.69 -60.71
C ARG A 53 7.23 -4.02 -59.39
N VAL A 54 8.26 -3.48 -58.73
CA VAL A 54 8.16 -2.84 -57.39
C VAL A 54 7.16 -1.68 -57.37
N ARG A 55 7.16 -0.80 -58.37
CA ARG A 55 6.21 0.34 -58.41
C ARG A 55 4.75 -0.13 -58.46
N LEU A 56 4.46 -1.19 -59.21
CA LEU A 56 3.14 -1.78 -59.34
C LEU A 56 2.71 -2.39 -58.01
N THR A 57 3.58 -3.16 -57.37
CA THR A 57 3.34 -3.79 -56.05
C THR A 57 3.08 -2.73 -54.98
N CYS A 58 3.90 -1.70 -54.94
CA CYS A 58 3.75 -0.60 -53.95
C CYS A 58 2.42 0.14 -54.11
N ARG A 59 2.00 0.40 -55.34
CA ARG A 59 0.70 1.00 -55.66
C ARG A 59 -0.47 0.10 -55.24
N HIS A 60 -0.37 -1.18 -55.57
CA HIS A 60 -1.43 -2.18 -55.24
C HIS A 60 -1.66 -2.32 -53.74
N PHE A 61 -0.59 -2.35 -52.95
CA PHE A 61 -0.68 -2.55 -51.50
C PHE A 61 -0.62 -1.28 -50.66
N GLY A 62 -0.53 -0.10 -51.26
CA GLY A 62 -0.47 1.18 -50.56
C GLY A 62 0.77 1.34 -49.66
N ILE A 63 1.92 0.79 -50.04
CA ILE A 63 3.16 0.85 -49.28
C ILE A 63 4.27 1.62 -49.99
N SER A 64 5.19 2.20 -49.20
CA SER A 64 6.36 2.88 -49.79
C SER A 64 7.35 1.86 -50.34
N SER A 65 8.06 2.25 -51.41
CA SER A 65 9.12 1.43 -52.00
C SER A 65 10.24 1.12 -51.01
N SER A 66 10.59 2.05 -50.12
CA SER A 66 11.60 1.83 -49.09
C SER A 66 11.18 0.72 -48.11
N THR A 67 9.91 0.71 -47.71
CA THR A 67 9.34 -0.35 -46.84
C THR A 67 9.34 -1.70 -47.58
N PHE A 68 8.96 -1.72 -48.83
CA PHE A 68 8.96 -2.93 -49.65
C PHE A 68 10.37 -3.51 -49.79
N TYR A 69 11.35 -2.71 -50.20
CA TYR A 69 12.75 -3.13 -50.35
C TYR A 69 13.37 -3.61 -49.02
N LYS A 70 13.02 -2.98 -47.92
CA LYS A 70 13.45 -3.44 -46.58
C LYS A 70 13.02 -4.90 -46.34
N TRP A 71 11.77 -5.24 -46.61
CA TRP A 71 11.26 -6.57 -46.39
C TRP A 71 11.72 -7.55 -47.45
N LEU A 72 11.85 -7.15 -48.70
CA LEU A 72 12.37 -7.97 -49.77
C LEU A 72 13.81 -8.41 -49.51
N ARG A 73 14.71 -7.49 -49.14
CA ARG A 73 16.09 -7.80 -48.74
C ARG A 73 16.16 -8.78 -47.57
N ARG A 74 15.28 -8.61 -46.59
CA ARG A 74 15.23 -9.53 -45.42
C ARG A 74 14.73 -10.90 -45.80
N TYR A 75 13.76 -10.99 -46.71
CA TYR A 75 13.25 -12.23 -47.24
C TYR A 75 14.31 -12.97 -48.05
N GLN A 76 14.99 -12.26 -48.96
CA GLN A 76 16.07 -12.84 -49.77
C GLN A 76 17.22 -13.42 -48.93
N ARG A 77 17.53 -12.78 -47.81
CA ARG A 77 18.62 -13.21 -46.92
C ARG A 77 18.25 -14.28 -45.93
N LEU A 78 17.03 -14.28 -45.40
CA LEU A 78 16.62 -15.09 -44.25
C LEU A 78 15.36 -15.92 -44.53
N GLY A 79 14.86 -15.91 -45.74
CA GLY A 79 13.60 -16.58 -46.11
C GLY A 79 12.39 -15.99 -45.35
N PRO A 80 11.29 -16.77 -45.26
CA PRO A 80 10.06 -16.34 -44.57
C PRO A 80 10.27 -15.91 -43.13
N ALA A 81 11.23 -16.49 -42.39
CA ALA A 81 11.57 -16.11 -41.02
C ALA A 81 12.09 -14.65 -40.92
N GLY A 82 12.71 -14.13 -42.00
CA GLY A 82 13.16 -12.75 -42.09
C GLY A 82 12.04 -11.72 -42.07
N LEU A 83 10.79 -12.12 -42.30
CA LEU A 83 9.64 -11.22 -42.32
C LEU A 83 9.04 -10.95 -40.93
N ALA A 84 9.46 -11.70 -39.92
CA ALA A 84 9.07 -11.42 -38.53
C ALA A 84 9.72 -10.12 -38.04
N GLU A 85 9.02 -9.38 -37.18
CA GLU A 85 9.61 -8.23 -36.51
C GLU A 85 10.66 -8.70 -35.49
N ARG A 86 11.79 -8.00 -35.49
CA ARG A 86 12.79 -8.21 -34.44
C ARG A 86 12.38 -7.46 -33.18
N SER A 87 12.62 -8.06 -32.04
CA SER A 87 12.44 -7.38 -30.75
C SER A 87 13.23 -6.06 -30.76
N ARG A 88 12.55 -4.98 -30.37
CA ARG A 88 13.17 -3.64 -30.16
C ARG A 88 13.81 -3.53 -28.78
N ARG A 89 13.70 -4.57 -27.97
CA ARG A 89 14.29 -4.57 -26.62
C ARG A 89 15.82 -4.51 -26.74
N PRO A 90 16.49 -3.63 -25.98
CA PRO A 90 17.94 -3.58 -25.94
C PRO A 90 18.52 -4.96 -25.60
N GLN A 91 19.54 -5.40 -26.37
CA GLN A 91 20.20 -6.68 -26.14
C GLN A 91 21.02 -6.69 -24.85
N ARG A 92 21.58 -5.52 -24.50
CA ARG A 92 22.30 -5.30 -23.24
C ARG A 92 21.42 -4.49 -22.31
N VAL A 93 20.79 -5.14 -21.36
CA VAL A 93 20.03 -4.48 -20.29
C VAL A 93 20.89 -4.53 -19.03
N ARG A 94 21.10 -3.37 -18.41
CA ARG A 94 21.81 -3.29 -17.13
C ARG A 94 21.11 -4.18 -16.11
N GLN A 95 21.81 -5.18 -15.62
CA GLN A 95 21.31 -6.02 -14.53
C GLN A 95 21.45 -5.25 -13.21
N PRO A 96 20.43 -5.24 -12.37
CA PRO A 96 20.54 -4.58 -11.08
C PRO A 96 21.47 -5.40 -10.17
N SER A 97 22.53 -4.76 -9.68
CA SER A 97 23.40 -5.30 -8.64
C SER A 97 22.92 -4.81 -7.29
N TRP A 98 22.20 -5.64 -6.56
CA TRP A 98 21.79 -5.35 -5.18
C TRP A 98 22.62 -6.21 -4.22
N GLY A 99 23.17 -5.59 -3.16
CA GLY A 99 23.81 -6.33 -2.09
C GLY A 99 22.81 -7.30 -1.45
N HIS A 100 23.24 -8.53 -1.23
CA HIS A 100 22.40 -9.60 -0.73
C HIS A 100 21.81 -9.28 0.65
N GLU A 101 22.58 -8.64 1.52
CA GLU A 101 22.14 -8.21 2.85
C GLU A 101 21.03 -7.17 2.78
N PHE A 102 21.14 -6.21 1.85
CA PHE A 102 20.11 -5.21 1.64
C PHE A 102 18.80 -5.83 1.12
N VAL A 103 18.89 -6.81 0.21
CA VAL A 103 17.69 -7.54 -0.27
C VAL A 103 17.02 -8.28 0.88
N ARG A 104 17.78 -8.94 1.76
CA ARG A 104 17.26 -9.60 2.96
C ARG A 104 16.64 -8.60 3.96
N ALA A 105 17.23 -7.42 4.12
CA ALA A 105 16.66 -6.37 4.97
C ALA A 105 15.30 -5.89 4.45
N VAL A 106 15.19 -5.66 3.13
CA VAL A 106 13.92 -5.30 2.48
C VAL A 106 12.89 -6.42 2.64
N GLN A 107 13.28 -7.67 2.44
CA GLN A 107 12.41 -8.84 2.58
C GLN A 107 11.88 -8.96 4.00
N ARG A 108 12.75 -9.00 5.02
CA ARG A 108 12.35 -9.09 6.44
C ARG A 108 11.41 -7.97 6.87
N LEU A 109 11.70 -6.74 6.43
CA LEU A 109 10.85 -5.61 6.77
C LEU A 109 9.48 -5.70 6.07
N ARG A 110 9.43 -6.22 4.84
CA ARG A 110 8.19 -6.44 4.09
C ARG A 110 7.37 -7.59 4.68
N GLU A 111 8.00 -8.67 5.13
CA GLU A 111 7.34 -9.80 5.82
C GLU A 111 6.75 -9.36 7.16
N ARG A 112 7.47 -8.53 7.91
CA ARG A 112 6.96 -7.94 9.16
C ARG A 112 5.76 -7.01 8.92
N HIS A 113 5.73 -6.32 7.77
CA HIS A 113 4.68 -5.37 7.40
C HIS A 113 4.15 -5.67 5.99
N PRO A 114 3.32 -6.73 5.81
CA PRO A 114 2.96 -7.27 4.49
C PRO A 114 2.23 -6.30 3.56
N ARG A 115 1.65 -5.22 4.10
CA ARG A 115 0.90 -4.22 3.32
C ARG A 115 1.62 -2.89 3.11
N TRP A 116 2.83 -2.74 3.65
CA TRP A 116 3.58 -1.50 3.46
C TRP A 116 4.28 -1.48 2.11
N GLY A 117 4.02 -0.46 1.32
CA GLY A 117 4.68 -0.23 0.04
C GLY A 117 6.08 0.36 0.19
N LYS A 118 6.77 0.50 -0.93
CA LYS A 118 8.12 1.09 -1.03
C LYS A 118 8.25 2.44 -0.32
N ASP A 119 7.19 3.26 -0.34
CA ASP A 119 7.20 4.61 0.21
C ASP A 119 7.25 4.64 1.75
N LYS A 120 6.78 3.57 2.39
CA LYS A 120 6.87 3.39 3.85
C LYS A 120 8.14 2.64 4.25
N LEU A 121 8.55 1.63 3.47
CA LEU A 121 9.71 0.81 3.79
C LEU A 121 11.04 1.55 3.58
N ALA A 122 11.14 2.41 2.56
CA ALA A 122 12.38 3.11 2.26
C ALA A 122 12.85 4.07 3.38
N PRO A 123 11.98 4.89 4.01
CA PRO A 123 12.37 5.70 5.16
C PRO A 123 12.89 4.87 6.34
N MET A 124 12.24 3.74 6.63
CA MET A 124 12.67 2.86 7.72
C MET A 124 14.02 2.22 7.46
N LEU A 125 14.27 1.80 6.21
CA LEU A 125 15.58 1.26 5.82
C LEU A 125 16.68 2.32 5.92
N ARG A 126 16.39 3.58 5.56
CA ARG A 126 17.34 4.70 5.74
C ARG A 126 17.62 4.97 7.21
N ALA A 127 16.60 4.97 8.06
CA ALA A 127 16.76 5.10 9.50
C ALA A 127 17.59 3.95 10.13
N ALA A 128 17.56 2.77 9.49
CA ALA A 128 18.41 1.63 9.87
C ALA A 128 19.81 1.66 9.23
N GLY A 129 20.24 2.79 8.63
CA GLY A 129 21.57 2.99 8.07
C GLY A 129 21.76 2.54 6.63
N TRP A 130 20.69 2.16 5.90
CA TRP A 130 20.81 1.74 4.50
C TRP A 130 20.69 2.90 3.51
N GLU A 131 21.66 3.10 2.66
CA GLU A 131 21.56 4.04 1.54
C GLU A 131 20.67 3.49 0.44
N CYS A 132 19.43 3.97 0.37
CA CYS A 132 18.47 3.51 -0.61
C CYS A 132 17.49 4.59 -1.08
N SER A 133 17.18 4.55 -2.38
CA SER A 133 16.06 5.29 -2.94
C SER A 133 14.77 4.47 -2.84
N THR A 134 13.63 5.14 -2.76
CA THR A 134 12.31 4.51 -2.80
C THR A 134 12.12 3.62 -4.03
N SER A 135 12.66 4.05 -5.18
CA SER A 135 12.63 3.28 -6.43
C SER A 135 13.47 2.01 -6.37
N LYS A 136 14.62 2.04 -5.66
CA LYS A 136 15.46 0.86 -5.45
C LYS A 136 14.71 -0.18 -4.63
N VAL A 137 14.10 0.22 -3.51
CA VAL A 137 13.26 -0.65 -2.66
C VAL A 137 12.09 -1.24 -3.46
N GLY A 138 11.39 -0.43 -4.25
CA GLY A 138 10.28 -0.90 -5.08
C GLY A 138 10.68 -1.95 -6.11
N ARG A 139 11.86 -1.80 -6.75
CA ARG A 139 12.39 -2.79 -7.70
C ARG A 139 12.75 -4.11 -7.02
N ILE A 140 13.32 -4.06 -5.81
CA ILE A 140 13.62 -5.25 -5.03
C ILE A 140 12.34 -6.01 -4.65
N ILE A 141 11.33 -5.30 -4.13
CA ILE A 141 10.03 -5.91 -3.82
C ILE A 141 9.41 -6.58 -5.05
N ALA A 142 9.44 -5.92 -6.21
CA ALA A 142 8.92 -6.49 -7.45
C ALA A 142 9.71 -7.73 -7.90
N ALA A 143 11.02 -7.75 -7.72
CA ALA A 143 11.85 -8.91 -8.01
C ALA A 143 11.56 -10.09 -7.08
N LEU A 144 11.45 -9.85 -5.76
CA LEU A 144 11.11 -10.87 -4.76
C LEU A 144 9.72 -11.48 -5.03
N LYS A 145 8.73 -10.67 -5.42
CA LYS A 145 7.41 -11.16 -5.84
C LYS A 145 7.50 -12.05 -7.08
N LYS A 146 8.23 -11.60 -8.11
CA LYS A 146 8.41 -12.37 -9.34
C LYS A 146 9.09 -13.71 -9.10
N GLN A 147 9.97 -13.79 -8.12
CA GLN A 147 10.67 -15.02 -7.70
C GLN A 147 9.82 -15.93 -6.81
N GLY A 148 8.62 -15.48 -6.39
CA GLY A 148 7.77 -16.21 -5.45
C GLY A 148 8.29 -16.24 -4.01
N THR A 149 9.39 -15.53 -3.72
CA THR A 149 9.99 -15.47 -2.38
C THR A 149 9.13 -14.63 -1.43
N LEU A 150 8.38 -13.66 -1.97
CA LEU A 150 7.49 -12.79 -1.22
C LEU A 150 6.05 -13.03 -1.66
N VAL A 151 5.30 -13.68 -0.78
CA VAL A 151 3.86 -13.92 -0.99
C VAL A 151 3.07 -12.73 -0.46
N GLU A 152 2.19 -12.18 -1.27
CA GLU A 152 1.30 -11.10 -0.82
C GLU A 152 0.05 -11.67 -0.15
N ALA A 153 -0.27 -11.09 1.00
CA ALA A 153 -1.56 -11.34 1.61
C ALA A 153 -2.69 -10.87 0.65
N PRO A 154 -3.77 -11.65 0.47
CA PRO A 154 -4.84 -11.33 -0.47
C PRO A 154 -5.43 -9.94 -0.21
N LEU A 155 -5.72 -9.22 -1.30
CA LEU A 155 -6.33 -7.89 -1.26
C LEU A 155 -7.83 -8.02 -1.03
N GLY A 156 -8.24 -7.96 0.23
CA GLY A 156 -9.66 -7.84 0.57
C GLY A 156 -10.50 -9.07 0.30
N ASP A 157 -11.79 -8.94 0.50
CA ASP A 157 -12.79 -9.95 0.19
C ASP A 157 -12.80 -10.24 -1.32
N PRO A 158 -12.46 -11.48 -1.78
CA PRO A 158 -12.46 -11.84 -3.20
C PRO A 158 -13.81 -11.63 -3.89
N TRP A 159 -14.89 -11.57 -3.13
CA TRP A 159 -16.27 -11.40 -3.60
C TRP A 159 -16.71 -9.93 -3.70
N ARG A 160 -15.88 -8.99 -3.27
CA ARG A 160 -16.21 -7.57 -3.33
C ARG A 160 -15.84 -6.96 -4.68
N VAL A 161 -16.72 -7.05 -5.65
CA VAL A 161 -16.65 -6.25 -6.88
C VAL A 161 -16.72 -4.77 -6.49
N SER A 162 -15.59 -4.08 -6.56
CA SER A 162 -15.52 -2.64 -6.33
C SER A 162 -16.17 -1.92 -7.52
N ARG A 163 -17.44 -1.56 -7.37
CA ARG A 163 -18.06 -0.62 -8.31
C ARG A 163 -17.44 0.76 -8.09
N PRO A 164 -16.96 1.46 -9.14
CA PRO A 164 -16.47 2.82 -8.99
C PRO A 164 -17.66 3.72 -8.60
N HIS A 165 -17.70 4.12 -7.33
CA HIS A 165 -18.71 5.04 -6.85
C HIS A 165 -18.37 6.45 -7.35
N LYS A 166 -19.19 7.00 -8.28
CA LYS A 166 -19.19 8.44 -8.56
C LYS A 166 -19.61 9.16 -7.26
N ARG A 167 -18.66 9.85 -6.66
CA ARG A 167 -18.91 10.57 -5.39
C ARG A 167 -19.69 11.84 -5.69
N PRO A 168 -20.82 12.10 -5.01
CA PRO A 168 -21.52 13.37 -5.11
C PRO A 168 -20.65 14.51 -4.56
N HIS A 169 -20.89 15.75 -5.05
CA HIS A 169 -20.24 16.95 -4.52
C HIS A 169 -20.59 17.15 -3.05
N ALA A 170 -19.58 17.14 -2.20
CA ALA A 170 -19.75 17.32 -0.77
C ALA A 170 -19.79 18.81 -0.41
N VAL A 171 -20.60 19.17 0.56
CA VAL A 171 -20.54 20.48 1.22
C VAL A 171 -19.22 20.55 1.99
N ARG A 172 -18.45 21.59 1.76
CA ARG A 172 -17.15 21.77 2.41
C ARG A 172 -17.35 22.10 3.90
N LYS A 173 -16.40 21.63 4.72
CA LYS A 173 -16.19 22.09 6.08
C LYS A 173 -16.27 23.62 6.16
N PRO A 174 -16.88 24.20 7.21
CA PRO A 174 -16.90 25.64 7.38
C PRO A 174 -15.52 26.28 7.17
N ARG A 175 -15.48 27.36 6.39
CA ARG A 175 -14.20 27.97 5.96
C ARG A 175 -13.40 28.59 7.11
N ASP A 176 -14.06 28.89 8.18
CA ASP A 176 -13.55 29.55 9.38
C ASP A 176 -12.91 28.60 10.40
N TYR A 177 -13.10 27.30 10.24
CA TYR A 177 -12.49 26.34 11.16
C TYR A 177 -11.12 25.87 10.66
N ILE A 178 -10.09 26.40 11.31
CA ILE A 178 -8.68 26.09 11.00
C ILE A 178 -8.16 25.05 11.99
N VAL A 179 -7.57 23.98 11.49
CA VAL A 179 -6.86 22.96 12.28
C VAL A 179 -5.39 23.34 12.31
N SER A 180 -4.91 23.84 13.43
CA SER A 180 -3.56 24.40 13.60
C SER A 180 -2.70 23.65 14.62
N ALA A 181 -3.32 22.82 15.46
CA ALA A 181 -2.64 22.07 16.51
C ALA A 181 -3.26 20.68 16.72
N PRO A 182 -2.53 19.77 17.38
CA PRO A 182 -3.07 18.46 17.76
C PRO A 182 -4.32 18.63 18.65
N GLY A 183 -5.35 17.84 18.37
CA GLY A 183 -6.60 17.86 19.11
C GLY A 183 -7.59 18.96 18.70
N ASP A 184 -7.20 19.90 17.82
CA ASP A 184 -8.13 20.90 17.30
C ASP A 184 -9.32 20.27 16.60
N LEU A 185 -9.10 19.15 15.91
CA LEU A 185 -10.16 18.37 15.26
C LEU A 185 -9.81 16.88 15.22
N VAL A 186 -10.62 16.08 15.87
CA VAL A 186 -10.57 14.62 15.79
C VAL A 186 -11.77 14.13 15.00
N GLN A 187 -11.55 13.39 13.93
CA GLN A 187 -12.61 12.71 13.19
C GLN A 187 -12.87 11.35 13.83
N VAL A 188 -14.11 11.07 14.15
CA VAL A 188 -14.55 9.79 14.72
C VAL A 188 -15.55 9.13 13.78
N ASP A 189 -15.36 7.85 13.57
CA ASP A 189 -16.22 7.07 12.67
C ASP A 189 -16.20 5.59 13.04
N THR A 190 -17.23 4.85 12.60
CA THR A 190 -17.39 3.42 12.82
C THR A 190 -17.32 2.66 11.49
N ALA A 191 -16.76 1.46 11.54
CA ALA A 191 -16.72 0.56 10.38
C ALA A 191 -17.11 -0.85 10.76
N ASP A 192 -17.86 -1.51 9.88
CA ASP A 192 -18.17 -2.93 9.99
C ASP A 192 -16.98 -3.77 9.54
N ILE A 193 -16.49 -4.59 10.44
CA ILE A 193 -15.51 -5.62 10.15
C ILE A 193 -16.19 -6.98 10.20
N ARG A 194 -16.04 -7.75 9.15
CA ARG A 194 -16.67 -9.05 8.97
C ARG A 194 -15.59 -10.12 8.85
N PRO A 195 -15.19 -10.75 9.98
CA PRO A 195 -14.18 -11.80 9.97
C PRO A 195 -14.65 -13.06 9.25
N PHE A 196 -15.91 -13.45 9.50
CA PHE A 196 -16.54 -14.65 8.96
C PHE A 196 -17.97 -14.34 8.53
N PRO A 197 -18.59 -15.16 7.67
CA PRO A 197 -20.00 -15.04 7.35
C PRO A 197 -20.88 -14.97 8.60
N GLY A 198 -21.76 -13.98 8.68
CA GLY A 198 -22.67 -13.79 9.83
C GLY A 198 -22.06 -13.11 11.05
N VAL A 199 -20.76 -12.92 11.12
CA VAL A 199 -20.09 -12.26 12.26
C VAL A 199 -19.71 -10.81 11.90
N ILE A 200 -20.25 -9.85 12.65
CA ILE A 200 -19.94 -8.43 12.52
C ILE A 200 -19.28 -7.93 13.80
N ARG A 201 -18.24 -7.13 13.66
CA ARG A 201 -17.62 -6.37 14.74
C ARG A 201 -17.58 -4.90 14.34
N LYS A 202 -17.88 -4.03 15.29
CA LYS A 202 -17.90 -2.58 15.10
C LYS A 202 -16.54 -2.02 15.50
N HIS A 203 -15.78 -1.57 14.50
CA HIS A 203 -14.49 -0.92 14.69
C HIS A 203 -14.69 0.58 14.80
N PHE A 204 -14.27 1.16 15.91
CA PHE A 204 -14.25 2.59 16.13
C PHE A 204 -12.85 3.13 15.84
N THR A 205 -12.79 4.23 15.12
CA THR A 205 -11.56 4.96 14.82
C THR A 205 -11.74 6.41 15.17
N ALA A 206 -10.85 6.94 15.99
CA ALA A 206 -10.69 8.39 16.19
C ALA A 206 -9.34 8.81 15.63
N ARG A 207 -9.34 9.77 14.70
CA ARG A 207 -8.13 10.30 14.08
C ARG A 207 -8.00 11.80 14.28
N ASP A 208 -6.89 12.21 14.89
CA ASP A 208 -6.51 13.60 14.86
C ASP A 208 -6.12 14.04 13.44
N VAL A 209 -6.77 15.10 12.96
CA VAL A 209 -6.56 15.59 11.60
C VAL A 209 -5.19 16.20 11.42
N PHE A 210 -4.62 16.78 12.47
CA PHE A 210 -3.32 17.45 12.44
C PHE A 210 -2.15 16.46 12.47
N SER A 211 -2.09 15.62 13.50
CA SER A 211 -0.95 14.73 13.74
C SER A 211 -1.08 13.34 13.13
N ARG A 212 -2.26 12.98 12.60
CA ARG A 212 -2.59 11.62 12.15
C ARG A 212 -2.54 10.57 13.25
N TRP A 213 -2.56 10.98 14.50
CA TRP A 213 -2.68 10.08 15.64
C TRP A 213 -4.03 9.37 15.61
N ASP A 214 -4.01 8.05 15.76
CA ASP A 214 -5.20 7.22 15.79
C ASP A 214 -5.40 6.60 17.17
N VAL A 215 -6.67 6.58 17.62
CA VAL A 215 -7.14 5.77 18.73
C VAL A 215 -8.17 4.79 18.19
N LEU A 216 -8.01 3.49 18.53
CA LEU A 216 -8.76 2.40 17.96
C LEU A 216 -9.41 1.56 19.04
N ASP A 217 -10.64 1.13 18.83
CA ASP A 217 -11.26 0.07 19.65
C ASP A 217 -12.27 -0.75 18.82
N VAL A 218 -12.72 -1.88 19.35
CA VAL A 218 -13.67 -2.77 18.69
C VAL A 218 -14.76 -3.22 19.66
N TYR A 219 -16.02 -3.23 19.19
CA TYR A 219 -17.19 -3.56 19.95
C TYR A 219 -18.07 -4.57 19.20
N PHE A 220 -18.98 -5.23 19.92
CA PHE A 220 -20.00 -6.07 19.30
C PHE A 220 -21.05 -5.26 18.55
N GLN A 221 -21.42 -4.10 19.10
CA GLN A 221 -22.45 -3.21 18.57
C GLN A 221 -21.99 -1.75 18.61
N ALA A 222 -22.46 -0.94 17.66
CA ALA A 222 -22.32 0.51 17.70
C ALA A 222 -23.63 1.10 18.25
N THR A 223 -23.59 1.48 19.52
CA THR A 223 -24.70 2.11 20.26
C THR A 223 -24.22 3.44 20.86
N ALA A 224 -25.14 4.31 21.28
CA ALA A 224 -24.77 5.56 21.94
C ALA A 224 -23.88 5.33 23.18
N ARG A 225 -24.16 4.26 23.93
CA ARG A 225 -23.36 3.86 25.07
C ARG A 225 -21.93 3.45 24.67
N THR A 226 -21.77 2.55 23.69
CA THR A 226 -20.44 2.11 23.24
C THR A 226 -19.64 3.24 22.58
N ALA A 227 -20.32 4.19 21.93
CA ALA A 227 -19.68 5.38 21.41
C ALA A 227 -19.19 6.30 22.54
N ALA A 228 -19.98 6.46 23.62
CA ALA A 228 -19.56 7.21 24.81
C ALA A 228 -18.37 6.51 25.53
N GLU A 229 -18.41 5.17 25.67
CA GLU A 229 -17.27 4.39 26.19
C GLU A 229 -16.01 4.61 25.33
N PHE A 230 -16.14 4.62 24.01
CA PHE A 230 -15.03 4.91 23.10
C PHE A 230 -14.51 6.36 23.22
N LEU A 231 -15.36 7.34 23.50
CA LEU A 231 -14.94 8.71 23.77
C LEU A 231 -14.04 8.82 25.00
N GLU A 232 -14.36 8.08 26.07
CA GLU A 232 -13.48 8.00 27.25
C GLU A 232 -12.14 7.34 26.90
N VAL A 233 -12.15 6.29 26.07
CA VAL A 233 -10.93 5.66 25.55
C VAL A 233 -10.10 6.66 24.75
N LEU A 234 -10.73 7.46 23.89
CA LEU A 234 -10.06 8.53 23.13
C LEU A 234 -9.40 9.54 24.05
N ILE A 235 -10.14 10.05 25.05
CA ILE A 235 -9.64 11.06 25.99
C ILE A 235 -8.46 10.51 26.80
N ALA A 236 -8.52 9.27 27.22
CA ALA A 236 -7.48 8.63 28.01
C ALA A 236 -6.21 8.31 27.21
N ARG A 237 -6.34 8.04 25.90
CA ARG A 237 -5.22 7.57 25.07
C ARG A 237 -4.63 8.63 24.16
N ALA A 238 -5.35 9.72 23.87
CA ALA A 238 -4.82 10.80 23.06
C ALA A 238 -3.73 11.59 23.83
N PRO A 239 -2.54 11.82 23.23
CA PRO A 239 -1.47 12.58 23.86
C PRO A 239 -1.68 14.11 23.73
N PHE A 240 -2.91 14.54 23.58
CA PHE A 240 -3.33 15.94 23.45
C PHE A 240 -4.76 16.10 23.95
N THR A 241 -5.13 17.35 24.28
CA THR A 241 -6.52 17.68 24.62
C THR A 241 -7.39 17.73 23.37
N THR A 242 -8.44 16.91 23.29
CA THR A 242 -9.42 16.95 22.21
C THR A 242 -10.35 18.14 22.37
N ARG A 243 -10.30 19.12 21.46
CA ARG A 243 -11.12 20.34 21.50
C ARG A 243 -12.39 20.23 20.69
N ALA A 244 -12.33 19.50 19.56
CA ALA A 244 -13.48 19.26 18.72
C ALA A 244 -13.45 17.85 18.13
N ILE A 245 -14.65 17.29 17.97
CA ILE A 245 -14.89 16.01 17.30
C ILE A 245 -15.79 16.24 16.10
N GLN A 246 -15.49 15.56 15.00
CA GLN A 246 -16.29 15.54 13.80
C GLN A 246 -16.79 14.13 13.52
N ILE A 247 -18.11 13.97 13.32
CA ILE A 247 -18.81 12.71 13.06
C ILE A 247 -19.71 12.82 11.82
N ASP A 248 -20.08 11.70 11.24
CA ASP A 248 -20.97 11.61 10.08
C ASP A 248 -22.47 11.76 10.41
N GLY A 249 -22.82 11.78 11.69
CA GLY A 249 -24.22 11.88 12.17
C GLY A 249 -24.92 10.53 12.29
N GLY A 250 -24.17 9.42 12.40
CA GLY A 250 -24.68 8.12 12.75
C GLY A 250 -25.48 8.12 14.05
N SER A 251 -26.41 7.19 14.19
CA SER A 251 -27.29 7.12 15.37
C SER A 251 -26.54 6.83 16.67
N GLU A 252 -25.41 6.15 16.58
CA GLU A 252 -24.51 5.82 17.70
C GLU A 252 -23.85 7.06 18.32
N PHE A 253 -23.72 8.16 17.58
CA PHE A 253 -23.10 9.39 18.05
C PHE A 253 -24.11 10.39 18.65
N LYS A 254 -25.31 9.92 19.00
CA LYS A 254 -26.38 10.72 19.65
C LYS A 254 -26.45 10.43 21.15
N ALA A 255 -27.35 11.09 21.83
CA ALA A 255 -27.66 10.89 23.25
C ALA A 255 -26.42 10.85 24.15
N ASP A 256 -26.01 9.69 24.66
CA ASP A 256 -24.92 9.53 25.63
C ASP A 256 -23.61 10.12 25.12
N PHE A 257 -23.30 9.95 23.83
CA PHE A 257 -22.10 10.49 23.21
C PHE A 257 -22.10 12.03 23.17
N GLU A 258 -23.22 12.63 22.75
CA GLU A 258 -23.40 14.09 22.70
C GLU A 258 -23.34 14.68 24.11
N LEU A 259 -24.01 14.04 25.06
CA LEU A 259 -23.99 14.47 26.47
C LEU A 259 -22.57 14.45 27.04
N LEU A 260 -21.81 13.40 26.77
CA LEU A 260 -20.43 13.28 27.23
C LEU A 260 -19.53 14.32 26.57
N CYS A 261 -19.69 14.62 25.28
CA CYS A 261 -18.99 15.70 24.62
C CYS A 261 -19.25 17.06 25.31
N GLN A 262 -20.51 17.34 25.67
CA GLN A 262 -20.88 18.56 26.40
C GLN A 262 -20.25 18.62 27.81
N GLN A 263 -20.28 17.52 28.55
CA GLN A 263 -19.67 17.43 29.88
C GLN A 263 -18.16 17.64 29.86
N ARG A 264 -17.49 17.25 28.76
CA ARG A 264 -16.05 17.37 28.57
C ARG A 264 -15.62 18.65 27.85
N ASP A 265 -16.55 19.56 27.58
CA ASP A 265 -16.32 20.82 26.79
C ASP A 265 -15.70 20.55 25.41
N ILE A 266 -16.13 19.46 24.75
CA ILE A 266 -15.71 19.09 23.41
C ILE A 266 -16.75 19.56 22.40
N ARG A 267 -16.33 20.37 21.43
CA ARG A 267 -17.22 20.79 20.33
C ARG A 267 -17.54 19.62 19.41
N LEU A 268 -18.81 19.37 19.15
CA LEU A 268 -19.26 18.29 18.26
C LEU A 268 -19.71 18.85 16.91
N PHE A 269 -18.99 18.49 15.86
CA PHE A 269 -19.34 18.80 14.48
C PHE A 269 -20.03 17.61 13.84
N VAL A 270 -21.25 17.80 13.36
CA VAL A 270 -22.01 16.78 12.62
C VAL A 270 -21.99 17.13 11.14
N LEU A 271 -21.53 16.18 10.33
CA LEU A 271 -21.50 16.36 8.88
C LEU A 271 -22.91 16.36 8.28
N PRO A 272 -23.16 17.15 7.22
CA PRO A 272 -24.39 17.04 6.47
C PRO A 272 -24.59 15.61 5.93
N PRO A 273 -25.82 15.13 5.83
CA PRO A 273 -26.09 13.83 5.23
C PRO A 273 -25.46 13.70 3.83
N ARG A 274 -24.93 12.53 3.51
CA ARG A 274 -24.29 12.22 2.22
C ARG A 274 -23.07 13.06 1.87
N SER A 275 -22.26 13.42 2.85
CA SER A 275 -21.03 14.24 2.66
C SER A 275 -19.75 13.49 3.03
N PRO A 276 -19.47 12.32 2.44
CA PRO A 276 -18.33 11.47 2.85
C PRO A 276 -16.96 12.13 2.67
N LYS A 277 -16.81 13.05 1.72
CA LYS A 277 -15.54 13.77 1.49
C LYS A 277 -15.05 14.55 2.71
N LEU A 278 -15.92 14.94 3.61
CA LEU A 278 -15.57 15.70 4.80
C LEU A 278 -14.97 14.81 5.91
N ASN A 279 -15.17 13.48 5.82
CA ASN A 279 -14.65 12.50 6.77
C ASN A 279 -13.43 11.73 6.23
N GLY A 280 -12.83 12.20 5.14
CA GLY A 280 -11.81 11.51 4.38
C GLY A 280 -10.56 11.14 5.17
N SER A 281 -10.24 11.82 6.29
CA SER A 281 -9.08 11.50 7.11
C SER A 281 -9.29 10.20 7.89
N VAL A 282 -10.44 10.04 8.56
CA VAL A 282 -10.78 8.81 9.30
C VAL A 282 -11.13 7.65 8.38
N GLU A 283 -11.81 7.89 7.25
CA GLU A 283 -12.07 6.86 6.23
C GLU A 283 -10.75 6.27 5.70
N ARG A 284 -9.76 7.12 5.49
CA ARG A 284 -8.42 6.67 5.09
C ARG A 284 -7.75 5.84 6.19
N ALA A 285 -7.95 6.20 7.47
CA ALA A 285 -7.47 5.42 8.60
C ALA A 285 -8.10 4.03 8.60
N GLN A 286 -9.42 3.97 8.55
CA GLN A 286 -10.17 2.70 8.55
C GLN A 286 -9.73 1.79 7.41
N ARG A 287 -9.54 2.33 6.20
CA ARG A 287 -9.00 1.56 5.09
C ARG A 287 -7.61 1.01 5.40
N THR A 288 -6.73 1.83 5.97
CA THR A 288 -5.38 1.42 6.33
C THR A 288 -5.41 0.31 7.38
N HIS A 289 -6.21 0.46 8.45
CA HIS A 289 -6.35 -0.56 9.48
C HIS A 289 -6.97 -1.85 8.94
N LYS A 290 -7.92 -1.74 8.03
CA LYS A 290 -8.49 -2.91 7.35
C LYS A 290 -7.44 -3.64 6.52
N GLU A 291 -6.66 -2.92 5.71
CA GLU A 291 -5.66 -3.50 4.81
C GLU A 291 -4.41 -4.00 5.55
N GLU A 292 -3.95 -3.27 6.56
CA GLU A 292 -2.67 -3.53 7.23
C GLU A 292 -2.81 -4.38 8.51
N PHE A 293 -4.02 -4.51 9.05
CA PHE A 293 -4.30 -5.29 10.26
C PHE A 293 -5.36 -6.36 10.04
N TYR A 294 -6.64 -6.01 9.84
CA TYR A 294 -7.73 -6.98 9.81
C TYR A 294 -7.64 -8.02 8.69
N ASN A 295 -7.05 -7.66 7.55
CA ASN A 295 -6.84 -8.59 6.43
C ASN A 295 -5.55 -9.43 6.56
N VAL A 296 -4.83 -9.31 7.67
CA VAL A 296 -3.51 -9.93 7.85
C VAL A 296 -3.45 -10.80 9.09
N ILE A 297 -4.26 -10.49 10.13
CA ILE A 297 -4.26 -11.24 11.38
C ILE A 297 -4.99 -12.58 11.25
N ASP A 298 -4.56 -13.55 12.02
CA ASP A 298 -5.38 -14.71 12.38
C ASP A 298 -6.44 -14.25 13.39
N TRP A 299 -7.71 -14.49 13.03
CA TRP A 299 -8.82 -13.96 13.83
C TRP A 299 -8.94 -14.69 15.15
N PRO A 300 -8.87 -13.97 16.28
CA PRO A 300 -8.99 -14.59 17.58
C PRO A 300 -10.45 -14.90 17.92
N ASP A 301 -10.66 -15.92 18.74
CA ASP A 301 -11.99 -16.35 19.20
C ASP A 301 -12.66 -15.33 20.13
N SER A 302 -11.87 -14.53 20.86
CA SER A 302 -12.41 -13.58 21.83
C SER A 302 -12.19 -12.11 21.41
N ILE A 303 -13.18 -11.26 21.70
CA ILE A 303 -13.07 -9.81 21.50
C ILE A 303 -11.98 -9.19 22.37
N THR A 304 -11.72 -9.75 23.54
CA THR A 304 -10.66 -9.29 24.45
C THR A 304 -9.29 -9.48 23.82
N THR A 305 -9.04 -10.63 23.20
CA THR A 305 -7.80 -10.87 22.46
C THR A 305 -7.71 -9.96 21.24
N LEU A 306 -8.81 -9.76 20.51
CA LEU A 306 -8.86 -8.85 19.38
C LEU A 306 -8.53 -7.39 19.80
N ARG A 307 -9.08 -6.91 20.91
CA ARG A 307 -8.75 -5.60 21.47
C ARG A 307 -7.27 -5.46 21.82
N ARG A 308 -6.66 -6.49 22.40
CA ARG A 308 -5.23 -6.51 22.71
C ARG A 308 -4.37 -6.41 21.43
N LEU A 309 -4.71 -7.18 20.40
CA LEU A 309 -4.03 -7.11 19.10
C LEU A 309 -4.22 -5.75 18.43
N LEU A 310 -5.44 -5.22 18.47
CA LEU A 310 -5.76 -3.90 17.92
C LEU A 310 -5.01 -2.79 18.65
N ARG A 311 -4.87 -2.91 19.97
CA ARG A 311 -4.06 -1.98 20.77
C ARG A 311 -2.59 -1.99 20.37
N ARG A 312 -2.03 -3.17 20.09
CA ARG A 312 -0.68 -3.31 19.56
C ARG A 312 -0.56 -2.66 18.16
N GLN A 313 -1.57 -2.85 17.31
CA GLN A 313 -1.63 -2.18 16.00
C GLN A 313 -1.70 -0.65 16.12
N GLU A 314 -2.51 -0.13 17.05
CA GLU A 314 -2.58 1.30 17.39
C GLU A 314 -1.20 1.84 17.75
N LEU A 315 -0.46 1.10 18.60
CA LEU A 315 0.89 1.47 18.99
C LEU A 315 1.84 1.49 17.77
N VAL A 316 1.86 0.43 16.96
CA VAL A 316 2.68 0.38 15.73
C VAL A 316 2.32 1.53 14.79
N TYR A 317 1.04 1.81 14.62
CA TYR A 317 0.56 2.88 13.76
C TYR A 317 1.08 4.25 14.20
N ASN A 318 1.00 4.55 15.49
CA ASN A 318 1.35 5.84 16.05
C ASN A 318 2.86 6.03 16.26
N THR A 319 3.63 4.96 16.51
CA THR A 319 5.03 5.06 16.92
C THR A 319 6.05 4.53 15.93
N VAL A 320 5.63 3.65 15.01
CA VAL A 320 6.56 2.96 14.09
C VAL A 320 6.25 3.29 12.63
N ARG A 321 4.98 3.38 12.26
CA ARG A 321 4.54 3.53 10.87
C ARG A 321 4.83 4.94 10.34
N PRO A 322 5.64 5.11 9.26
CA PRO A 322 5.87 6.41 8.65
C PRO A 322 4.66 6.87 7.84
N HIS A 323 4.35 8.17 7.88
CA HIS A 323 3.25 8.80 7.17
C HIS A 323 3.78 9.80 6.13
N GLN A 324 3.42 9.59 4.87
CA GLN A 324 3.83 10.48 3.77
C GLN A 324 3.36 11.93 4.00
N SER A 325 2.13 12.11 4.51
CA SER A 325 1.57 13.43 4.82
C SER A 325 2.27 14.16 5.97
N LEU A 326 3.08 13.45 6.76
CA LEU A 326 3.88 14.00 7.85
C LEU A 326 5.38 14.06 7.48
N GLY A 327 5.72 14.05 6.19
CA GLY A 327 7.12 13.99 5.74
C GLY A 327 7.82 12.70 6.13
N TYR A 328 7.08 11.59 6.16
CA TYR A 328 7.53 10.27 6.59
C TYR A 328 7.88 10.14 8.09
N LEU A 329 7.50 11.12 8.90
CA LEU A 329 7.52 10.97 10.34
C LEU A 329 6.38 10.04 10.80
N THR A 330 6.58 9.42 11.96
CA THR A 330 5.48 8.77 12.69
C THR A 330 4.62 9.85 13.36
N PRO A 331 3.34 9.58 13.68
CA PRO A 331 2.52 10.50 14.48
C PRO A 331 3.20 10.95 15.77
N LEU A 332 3.85 10.03 16.48
CA LEU A 332 4.60 10.34 17.69
C LEU A 332 5.77 11.31 17.43
N ALA A 333 6.62 11.00 16.45
CA ALA A 333 7.76 11.85 16.12
C ALA A 333 7.33 13.24 15.64
N PHE A 334 6.21 13.30 14.91
CA PHE A 334 5.63 14.57 14.47
C PHE A 334 5.12 15.40 15.65
N LEU A 335 4.42 14.79 16.61
CA LEU A 335 3.97 15.46 17.83
C LEU A 335 5.15 15.96 18.68
N GLN A 336 6.17 15.13 18.88
CA GLN A 336 7.38 15.51 19.62
C GLN A 336 8.06 16.72 18.97
N ARG A 337 8.20 16.72 17.64
CA ARG A 337 8.76 17.85 16.90
C ARG A 337 7.90 19.11 17.05
N HIS A 338 6.58 18.98 16.93
CA HIS A 338 5.65 20.10 17.07
C HIS A 338 5.74 20.74 18.46
N TYR A 339 5.73 19.93 19.52
CA TYR A 339 5.81 20.43 20.88
C TYR A 339 7.18 21.05 21.20
N LYS A 340 8.29 20.44 20.73
CA LYS A 340 9.63 21.02 20.87
C LYS A 340 9.71 22.41 20.24
N GLN A 341 9.24 22.56 19.01
CA GLN A 341 9.22 23.86 18.33
C GLN A 341 8.36 24.90 19.05
N LYS A 342 7.30 24.47 19.74
CA LYS A 342 6.44 25.36 20.54
C LYS A 342 7.12 25.76 21.86
N THR A 343 7.80 24.83 22.52
CA THR A 343 8.57 25.09 23.75
C THR A 343 9.73 26.04 23.49
N ASP A 344 10.44 25.88 22.38
CA ASP A 344 11.52 26.76 21.98
C ASP A 344 11.03 28.22 21.73
N ARG A 345 9.75 28.40 21.39
CA ARG A 345 9.11 29.72 21.17
C ARG A 345 8.41 30.28 22.41
N ASP A 346 7.96 29.43 23.33
CA ASP A 346 7.26 29.80 24.55
C ASP A 346 7.59 28.81 25.68
N PRO A 347 8.59 29.13 26.54
CA PRO A 347 9.05 28.26 27.63
C PRO A 347 8.01 27.93 28.70
N VAL A 348 6.97 28.77 28.85
CA VAL A 348 5.93 28.58 29.87
C VAL A 348 4.90 27.51 29.48
N ALA A 349 4.83 27.11 28.22
CA ALA A 349 3.88 26.09 27.74
C ALA A 349 4.29 24.63 28.04
N THR A 350 5.35 24.39 28.77
CA THR A 350 6.08 23.12 28.92
C THR A 350 5.41 22.07 29.81
N ALA A 351 4.28 22.33 30.45
CA ALA A 351 3.78 21.50 31.56
C ALA A 351 2.88 20.32 31.23
N ARG A 352 2.70 19.94 29.98
CA ARG A 352 1.83 18.81 29.63
C ARG A 352 2.29 17.98 28.41
N LEU A 353 3.44 17.33 28.50
CA LEU A 353 3.69 16.12 27.75
C LEU A 353 3.12 14.95 28.56
N PRO A 354 1.99 14.36 28.19
CA PRO A 354 1.43 13.27 28.97
C PRO A 354 2.22 11.99 28.77
N PHE A 355 2.49 11.31 29.84
CA PHE A 355 2.69 9.90 30.20
C PHE A 355 3.14 8.85 29.16
N TYR A 356 3.09 9.10 27.87
CA TYR A 356 3.40 8.09 26.84
C TYR A 356 4.91 7.78 26.72
N THR A 357 5.77 8.62 27.24
CA THR A 357 7.23 8.41 27.26
C THR A 357 7.68 7.45 28.36
N GLN A 358 6.91 7.25 29.42
CA GLN A 358 7.30 6.40 30.55
C GLN A 358 6.98 4.92 30.35
N HIS A 359 5.98 4.56 29.54
CA HIS A 359 5.63 3.15 29.28
C HIS A 359 6.40 2.50 28.13
N LEU A 360 7.12 3.24 27.30
CA LEU A 360 7.94 2.69 26.21
C LEU A 360 9.31 2.15 26.67
N SER A 361 9.73 2.49 27.90
CA SER A 361 11.01 2.02 28.46
C SER A 361 10.92 0.62 29.08
N THR A 362 9.74 0.12 29.41
CA THR A 362 9.55 -1.17 30.11
C THR A 362 9.22 -2.36 29.20
N GLU A 363 8.90 -2.15 27.93
CA GLU A 363 8.61 -3.26 26.99
C GLU A 363 9.71 -3.51 25.94
N ARG A 364 10.94 -3.08 26.18
CA ARG A 364 12.09 -3.52 25.39
C ARG A 364 12.61 -4.85 25.89
N ARG A 365 11.92 -5.95 25.58
CA ARG A 365 12.53 -7.26 25.46
C ARG A 365 12.13 -7.87 24.11
N PRO A 366 13.13 -8.26 23.29
CA PRO A 366 12.86 -8.95 22.03
C PRO A 366 12.52 -10.41 22.31
N VAL A 367 11.53 -10.94 21.62
CA VAL A 367 11.43 -12.36 21.31
C VAL A 367 11.56 -12.51 19.82
#